data_3bd99d9b35ccf9fb6764ee64c7276950
#
_entry.id   3bd99d9b35ccf9fb6764ee64c7276950
#
_cell.length_a   1.000
_cell.length_b   1.000
_cell.length_c   1.000
_cell.angle_alpha   90.00
_cell.angle_beta   90.00
_cell.angle_gamma   90.00
#
_symmetry.space_group_name_H-M   'P 1'
#
loop_
_entity.id
_entity.type
_entity.pdbx_description
1 polymer ?
#
loop_
_entity_poly.entity_id
_entity_poly.type
_entity_poly.pdbx_seq_one_letter_code
_entity_poly.pdbx_strand_id
1 'polypeptide(L)'
;MLKDLVKQCRSYRRFYQDTAIPYNELADMVDTARLAASASNAQALKFKILCTPEECADIFPYIAWAGALKDWDGPEEGERPSAYIVIACDLAIGKNKQWDDGITAQTIMLAAAEKGYG
;
A
#
# COMPACT_ATOMS: atom_id res chain seq x y z
N MET A 1 -19.30 -2.54 -9.15
CA MET A 1 -19.00 -1.30 -9.90
C MET A 1 -18.01 -0.45 -9.12
N LEU A 2 -17.38 0.51 -9.73
CA LEU A 2 -16.35 1.36 -9.11
C LEU A 2 -16.79 1.99 -7.78
N LYS A 3 -18.00 2.52 -7.72
CA LYS A 3 -18.54 3.11 -6.48
C LYS A 3 -18.58 2.13 -5.31
N ASP A 4 -18.82 0.86 -5.58
CA ASP A 4 -18.87 -0.15 -4.53
C ASP A 4 -17.46 -0.55 -4.08
N LEU A 5 -16.50 -0.60 -5.00
CA LEU A 5 -15.08 -0.75 -4.64
C LEU A 5 -14.59 0.41 -3.77
N VAL A 6 -14.93 1.64 -4.13
CA VAL A 6 -14.55 2.83 -3.33
C VAL A 6 -15.15 2.76 -1.92
N LYS A 7 -16.39 2.25 -1.77
CA LYS A 7 -17.00 2.05 -0.44
C LYS A 7 -16.30 0.96 0.37
N GLN A 8 -15.81 -0.09 -0.27
CA GLN A 8 -15.10 -1.19 0.38
C GLN A 8 -13.66 -0.80 0.73
N CYS A 9 -13.05 0.06 -0.07
CA CYS A 9 -11.68 0.53 0.10
C CYS A 9 -11.60 1.50 1.29
N ARG A 10 -11.25 0.98 2.47
CA ARG A 10 -11.17 1.75 3.72
C ARG A 10 -9.77 1.68 4.32
N SER A 11 -9.51 2.54 5.29
CA SER A 11 -8.25 2.53 6.04
C SER A 11 -8.29 1.45 7.12
N TYR A 12 -8.02 0.23 6.72
CA TYR A 12 -7.90 -0.90 7.65
C TYR A 12 -6.64 -0.74 8.50
N ARG A 13 -6.70 -1.14 9.77
CA ARG A 13 -5.59 -1.01 10.72
C ARG A 13 -5.35 -2.29 11.51
N ARG A 14 -6.17 -3.31 11.29
CA ARG A 14 -6.02 -4.66 11.84
C ARG A 14 -6.26 -5.66 10.73
N PHE A 15 -5.42 -6.67 10.68
CA PHE A 15 -5.33 -7.60 9.55
C PHE A 15 -5.27 -9.03 10.07
N TYR A 16 -5.48 -9.98 9.19
CA TYR A 16 -5.22 -11.40 9.44
C TYR A 16 -3.76 -11.68 9.09
N GLN A 17 -2.86 -11.51 10.06
CA GLN A 17 -1.41 -11.59 9.84
C GLN A 17 -0.95 -12.96 9.36
N ASP A 18 -1.66 -14.05 9.70
CA ASP A 18 -1.40 -15.41 9.28
C ASP A 18 -1.85 -15.73 7.84
N THR A 19 -2.59 -14.81 7.22
CA THR A 19 -3.07 -14.96 5.84
C THR A 19 -2.07 -14.32 4.88
N ALA A 20 -1.22 -15.13 4.27
CA ALA A 20 -0.24 -14.65 3.29
C ALA A 20 -0.90 -14.16 2.00
N ILE A 21 -0.39 -13.08 1.44
CA ILE A 21 -0.76 -12.61 0.10
C ILE A 21 0.34 -13.05 -0.86
N PRO A 22 0.00 -13.78 -1.94
CA PRO A 22 1.01 -14.21 -2.92
C PRO A 22 1.69 -13.02 -3.60
N TYR A 23 3.00 -13.14 -3.84
CA TYR A 23 3.78 -12.09 -4.49
C TYR A 23 3.21 -11.66 -5.83
N ASN A 24 2.72 -12.62 -6.64
CA ASN A 24 2.14 -12.32 -7.95
C ASN A 24 0.88 -11.45 -7.87
N GLU A 25 0.08 -11.57 -6.82
CA GLU A 25 -1.09 -10.70 -6.61
C GLU A 25 -0.67 -9.27 -6.23
N LEU A 26 0.34 -9.14 -5.38
CA LEU A 26 0.92 -7.84 -5.03
C LEU A 26 1.57 -7.17 -6.25
N ALA A 27 2.29 -7.94 -7.06
CA ALA A 27 2.89 -7.47 -8.30
C ALA A 27 1.82 -7.00 -9.31
N ASP A 28 0.68 -7.67 -9.40
CA ASP A 28 -0.44 -7.28 -10.24
C ASP A 28 -1.07 -5.95 -9.78
N MET A 29 -1.19 -5.74 -8.47
CA MET A 29 -1.63 -4.44 -7.92
C MET A 29 -0.67 -3.31 -8.29
N VAL A 30 0.64 -3.55 -8.22
CA VAL A 30 1.67 -2.59 -8.64
C VAL A 30 1.61 -2.34 -10.15
N ASP A 31 1.41 -3.37 -10.95
CA ASP A 31 1.26 -3.23 -12.40
C ASP A 31 0.01 -2.42 -12.77
N THR A 32 -1.08 -2.62 -12.04
CA THR A 32 -2.29 -1.78 -12.19
C THR A 32 -1.99 -0.32 -11.85
N ALA A 33 -1.26 -0.07 -10.76
CA ALA A 33 -0.87 1.27 -10.35
C ALA A 33 0.06 1.96 -11.35
N ARG A 34 0.93 1.21 -12.02
CA ARG A 34 1.80 1.70 -13.10
C ARG A 34 1.01 2.35 -14.24
N LEU A 35 -0.23 1.93 -14.45
CA LEU A 35 -1.10 2.47 -15.50
C LEU A 35 -1.82 3.77 -15.07
N ALA A 36 -1.73 4.15 -13.79
CA ALA A 36 -2.30 5.39 -13.31
C ALA A 36 -1.57 6.62 -13.86
N ALA A 37 -2.28 7.75 -13.86
CA ALA A 37 -1.69 9.01 -14.31
C ALA A 37 -0.52 9.45 -13.43
N SER A 38 0.49 10.05 -14.03
CA SER A 38 1.55 10.76 -13.33
C SER A 38 1.75 12.17 -13.90
N ALA A 39 2.15 13.11 -13.06
CA ALA A 39 2.35 14.48 -13.48
C ALA A 39 3.43 14.55 -14.57
N SER A 40 3.10 15.16 -15.71
CA SER A 40 3.98 15.23 -16.91
C SER A 40 4.42 13.85 -17.41
N ASN A 41 3.68 12.79 -17.09
CA ASN A 41 4.06 11.41 -17.40
C ASN A 41 5.48 11.04 -16.94
N ALA A 42 5.92 11.62 -15.84
CA ALA A 42 7.30 11.48 -15.36
C ALA A 42 7.64 10.07 -14.87
N GLN A 43 6.64 9.34 -14.35
CA GLN A 43 6.78 7.94 -13.92
C GLN A 43 7.94 7.74 -12.92
N ALA A 44 8.02 8.65 -11.93
CA ALA A 44 9.13 8.73 -10.99
C ALA A 44 9.03 7.74 -9.82
N LEU A 45 7.91 7.05 -9.65
CA LEU A 45 7.68 6.18 -8.50
C LEU A 45 8.35 4.81 -8.68
N LYS A 46 8.88 4.32 -7.58
CA LYS A 46 9.46 2.97 -7.44
C LYS A 46 8.69 2.23 -6.36
N PHE A 47 8.61 0.92 -6.49
CA PHE A 47 7.84 0.07 -5.59
C PHE A 47 8.71 -1.02 -5.03
N LYS A 48 8.58 -1.28 -3.72
CA LYS A 48 9.15 -2.45 -3.08
C LYS A 48 8.04 -3.27 -2.45
N ILE A 49 7.93 -4.52 -2.86
CA ILE A 49 6.98 -5.48 -2.30
C ILE A 49 7.68 -6.24 -1.18
N LEU A 50 7.07 -6.26 0.00
CA LEU A 50 7.50 -6.98 1.19
C LEU A 50 6.38 -7.94 1.58
N CYS A 51 6.58 -9.24 1.46
CA CYS A 51 5.51 -10.23 1.69
C CYS A 51 5.96 -11.50 2.41
N THR A 52 7.22 -11.57 2.84
CA THR A 52 7.64 -12.63 3.76
C THR A 52 7.47 -12.18 5.20
N PRO A 53 7.29 -13.11 6.16
CA PRO A 53 7.20 -12.75 7.58
C PRO A 53 8.41 -11.95 8.07
N GLU A 54 9.61 -12.27 7.61
CA GLU A 54 10.85 -11.57 7.95
C GLU A 54 10.86 -10.14 7.44
N GLU A 55 10.53 -9.93 6.17
CA GLU A 55 10.46 -8.60 5.56
C GLU A 55 9.41 -7.72 6.27
N CYS A 56 8.25 -8.30 6.60
CA CYS A 56 7.18 -7.60 7.31
C CYS A 56 7.60 -7.23 8.74
N ALA A 57 8.31 -8.12 9.44
CA ALA A 57 8.84 -7.83 10.77
C ALA A 57 9.90 -6.73 10.75
N ASP A 58 10.75 -6.70 9.73
CA ASP A 58 11.81 -5.70 9.58
C ASP A 58 11.26 -4.30 9.32
N ILE A 59 10.20 -4.16 8.53
CA ILE A 59 9.62 -2.85 8.19
C ILE A 59 8.69 -2.31 9.28
N PHE A 60 8.03 -3.17 10.03
CA PHE A 60 6.99 -2.80 10.98
C PHE A 60 7.41 -1.69 11.98
N PRO A 61 8.61 -1.71 12.60
CA PRO A 61 9.02 -0.67 13.56
C PRO A 61 9.12 0.74 12.96
N TYR A 62 9.19 0.86 11.65
CA TYR A 62 9.35 2.14 10.95
C TYR A 62 8.02 2.72 10.47
N ILE A 63 6.89 2.06 10.76
CA ILE A 63 5.56 2.48 10.31
C ILE A 63 4.84 3.20 11.45
N ALA A 64 4.29 4.39 11.13
CA ALA A 64 3.41 5.11 12.05
C ALA A 64 1.95 4.71 11.79
N TRP A 65 1.17 4.61 12.87
CA TRP A 65 -0.21 4.19 12.84
C TRP A 65 -1.15 5.30 13.31
N ALA A 66 -2.31 5.41 12.65
CA ALA A 66 -3.49 6.15 13.07
C ALA A 66 -3.23 7.34 14.02
N GLY A 67 -2.59 8.39 13.56
CA GLY A 67 -2.22 9.55 14.38
C GLY A 67 -3.38 10.21 15.13
N ALA A 68 -4.63 9.98 14.71
CA ALA A 68 -5.82 10.44 15.42
C ALA A 68 -6.17 9.57 16.66
N LEU A 69 -5.61 8.38 16.77
CA LEU A 69 -5.80 7.47 17.90
C LEU A 69 -4.57 7.54 18.82
N LYS A 70 -4.52 8.58 19.64
CA LYS A 70 -3.33 8.92 20.45
C LYS A 70 -2.92 7.83 21.45
N ASP A 71 -3.87 7.03 21.93
CA ASP A 71 -3.67 5.98 22.92
C ASP A 71 -3.55 4.57 22.29
N TRP A 72 -3.31 4.50 20.99
CA TRP A 72 -3.17 3.25 20.27
C TRP A 72 -1.85 3.21 19.49
N ASP A 73 -0.98 2.28 19.84
CA ASP A 73 0.37 2.18 19.27
C ASP A 73 0.44 1.42 17.93
N GLY A 74 -0.68 0.96 17.45
CA GLY A 74 -0.76 0.15 16.23
C GLY A 74 -1.20 -1.29 16.52
N PRO A 75 -1.29 -2.15 15.47
CA PRO A 75 -1.73 -3.52 15.62
C PRO A 75 -0.74 -4.37 16.41
N GLU A 76 -1.27 -5.24 17.27
CA GLU A 76 -0.49 -6.22 18.00
C GLU A 76 -0.07 -7.37 17.09
N GLU A 77 0.88 -8.19 17.56
CA GLU A 77 1.26 -9.44 16.89
C GLU A 77 0.01 -10.32 16.65
N GLY A 78 -0.14 -10.81 15.44
CA GLY A 78 -1.33 -11.53 14.97
C GLY A 78 -2.33 -10.67 14.20
N GLU A 79 -2.29 -9.34 14.40
CA GLU A 79 -3.17 -8.38 13.71
C GLU A 79 -2.42 -7.45 12.75
N ARG A 80 -1.12 -7.65 12.57
CA ARG A 80 -0.29 -6.83 11.67
C ARG A 80 -0.50 -7.20 10.22
N PRO A 81 -0.22 -6.29 9.26
CA PRO A 81 -0.27 -6.65 7.84
C PRO A 81 0.64 -7.82 7.51
N SER A 82 0.19 -8.69 6.61
CA SER A 82 1.00 -9.79 6.08
C SER A 82 1.82 -9.41 4.85
N ALA A 83 1.61 -8.21 4.32
CA ALA A 83 2.38 -7.67 3.20
C ALA A 83 2.39 -6.14 3.23
N TYR A 84 3.40 -5.56 2.60
CA TYR A 84 3.53 -4.12 2.42
C TYR A 84 3.98 -3.81 1.00
N ILE A 85 3.48 -2.73 0.44
CA ILE A 85 3.99 -2.13 -0.78
C ILE A 85 4.54 -0.75 -0.41
N VAL A 86 5.86 -0.60 -0.46
CA VAL A 86 6.53 0.67 -0.20
C VAL A 86 6.60 1.46 -1.51
N ILE A 87 6.10 2.70 -1.47
CA ILE A 87 6.14 3.62 -2.61
C ILE A 87 7.24 4.64 -2.34
N ALA A 88 8.22 4.71 -3.23
CA ALA A 88 9.31 5.67 -3.17
C ALA A 88 9.35 6.52 -4.44
N CYS A 89 9.84 7.75 -4.33
CA CYS A 89 10.00 8.65 -5.46
C CYS A 89 11.47 8.82 -5.82
N ASP A 90 11.80 8.60 -7.09
CA ASP A 90 13.10 8.96 -7.63
C ASP A 90 13.17 10.47 -7.80
N LEU A 91 13.89 11.16 -6.91
CA LEU A 91 13.99 12.62 -6.87
C LEU A 91 14.71 13.21 -8.10
N ALA A 92 15.51 12.44 -8.80
CA ALA A 92 16.15 12.89 -10.04
C ALA A 92 15.13 13.03 -11.17
N ILE A 93 14.06 12.23 -11.14
CA ILE A 93 13.00 12.24 -12.16
C ILE A 93 11.83 13.12 -11.74
N GLY A 94 11.38 13.02 -10.48
CA GLY A 94 10.11 13.54 -10.01
C GLY A 94 10.15 14.53 -8.87
N LYS A 95 11.14 15.39 -8.81
CA LYS A 95 11.41 16.31 -7.68
C LYS A 95 10.20 17.09 -7.14
N ASN A 96 9.19 17.35 -7.94
CA ASN A 96 7.99 18.10 -7.55
C ASN A 96 6.68 17.34 -7.86
N LYS A 97 6.71 16.01 -7.86
CA LYS A 97 5.57 15.17 -8.24
C LYS A 97 4.86 14.55 -7.02
N GLN A 98 4.69 15.32 -5.97
CA GLN A 98 4.18 14.87 -4.67
C GLN A 98 2.72 14.38 -4.67
N TRP A 99 1.97 14.60 -5.76
CA TRP A 99 0.59 14.08 -5.89
C TRP A 99 0.53 12.66 -6.44
N ASP A 100 1.56 12.24 -7.17
CA ASP A 100 1.56 10.95 -7.87
C ASP A 100 1.49 9.76 -6.91
N ASP A 101 2.08 9.87 -5.73
CA ASP A 101 2.03 8.85 -4.68
C ASP A 101 0.60 8.61 -4.19
N GLY A 102 -0.18 9.66 -4.00
CA GLY A 102 -1.59 9.56 -3.62
C GLY A 102 -2.45 8.89 -4.70
N ILE A 103 -2.27 9.27 -5.96
CA ILE A 103 -2.98 8.67 -7.10
C ILE A 103 -2.65 7.18 -7.19
N THR A 104 -1.39 6.84 -7.09
CA THR A 104 -0.88 5.47 -7.16
C THR A 104 -1.34 4.64 -5.96
N ALA A 105 -1.24 5.18 -4.75
CA ALA A 105 -1.71 4.52 -3.54
C ALA A 105 -3.20 4.19 -3.62
N GLN A 106 -4.04 5.13 -4.04
CA GLN A 106 -5.47 4.89 -4.21
C GLN A 106 -5.75 3.81 -5.26
N THR A 107 -4.99 3.77 -6.35
CA THR A 107 -5.13 2.73 -7.37
C THR A 107 -4.79 1.35 -6.81
N ILE A 108 -3.70 1.22 -6.04
CA ILE A 108 -3.33 -0.02 -5.36
C ILE A 108 -4.43 -0.46 -4.39
N MET A 109 -4.96 0.46 -3.59
CA MET A 109 -6.00 0.16 -2.61
C MET A 109 -7.29 -0.32 -3.28
N LEU A 110 -7.66 0.24 -4.42
CA LEU A 110 -8.82 -0.23 -5.20
C LEU A 110 -8.58 -1.62 -5.79
N ALA A 111 -7.39 -1.88 -6.31
CA ALA A 111 -7.00 -3.19 -6.83
C ALA A 111 -6.99 -4.25 -5.71
N ALA A 112 -6.54 -3.88 -4.51
CA ALA A 112 -6.60 -4.75 -3.33
C ALA A 112 -8.05 -5.04 -2.93
N ALA A 113 -8.90 -4.02 -2.86
CA ALA A 113 -10.31 -4.17 -2.52
C ALA A 113 -11.06 -5.08 -3.53
N GLU A 114 -10.73 -4.99 -4.82
CA GLU A 114 -11.29 -5.87 -5.85
C GLU A 114 -10.94 -7.35 -5.61
N LYS A 115 -9.76 -7.61 -5.06
CA LYS A 115 -9.29 -8.96 -4.68
C LYS A 115 -9.77 -9.39 -3.29
N GLY A 116 -10.49 -8.54 -2.56
CA GLY A 116 -10.98 -8.81 -1.21
C GLY A 116 -9.96 -8.54 -0.11
N TYR A 117 -8.91 -7.81 -0.38
CA TYR A 117 -7.90 -7.39 0.60
C TYR A 117 -8.22 -6.00 1.18
N GLY A 118 -7.77 -5.79 2.40
CA GLY A 118 -7.87 -4.52 3.10
C GLY A 118 -6.57 -3.73 3.13
#